data_8fb32a7aa456602e164fa5e684aefd5f
#
_entry.id   8fb32a7aa456602e164fa5e684aefd5f
#
_cell.length_a   1.000
_cell.length_b   1.000
_cell.length_c   1.000
_cell.angle_alpha   90.00
_cell.angle_beta   90.00
_cell.angle_gamma   90.00
#
_symmetry.space_group_name_H-M   'P 1'
#
loop_
_entity.id
_entity.type
_entity.pdbx_description
1 polymer ?
#
loop_
_entity_poly.entity_id
_entity_poly.type
_entity_poly.pdbx_seq_one_letter_code
_entity_poly.pdbx_strand_id
1 'polypeptide(L)'
;MPLSTFLADGVRDILASPSMWRNLPAQVKEWLGLQQAFSTLPSPGQLLVEQFPFRQTHYTLFYTFDGRKANQTLGMLITRRMEKMGIKPLSFSVTDYGLSISAVNRISEAQLTTLFQPDILGDELEDWMLQAPMLKRSFRQVAVVSGLTEQRYHAAQKTMKQVTFSTDLIYDTLREHDPDHILLTVARADAERELLDIKRLANLLIRYVGKTTLVNLEKVSPMAIPIVLDVRSEQIKGAGAHAMLEQANLYAEAESMLDEVRALLS
;
A
#
# COMPACT_ATOMS: atom_id res chain seq x y z
N MET A 1 -11.23 9.51 5.25
CA MET A 1 -11.29 8.99 6.64
C MET A 1 -10.51 7.70 6.69
N PRO A 2 -9.76 7.40 7.75
CA PRO A 2 -9.12 6.10 7.88
C PRO A 2 -10.17 4.99 8.05
N LEU A 3 -9.90 3.80 7.51
CA LEU A 3 -10.76 2.63 7.68
C LEU A 3 -10.91 2.31 9.17
N SER A 4 -12.15 2.21 9.65
CA SER A 4 -12.44 1.80 11.02
C SER A 4 -12.05 0.32 11.24
N THR A 5 -11.47 -0.01 12.38
CA THR A 5 -11.18 -1.41 12.76
C THR A 5 -12.46 -2.24 12.82
N PHE A 6 -13.54 -1.67 13.35
CA PHE A 6 -14.87 -2.31 13.37
C PHE A 6 -15.36 -2.69 11.96
N LEU A 7 -15.22 -1.78 11.00
CA LEU A 7 -15.62 -2.06 9.62
C LEU A 7 -14.73 -3.13 9.00
N ALA A 8 -13.43 -3.06 9.23
CA ALA A 8 -12.47 -4.04 8.73
C ALA A 8 -12.75 -5.45 9.28
N ASP A 9 -13.01 -5.55 10.58
CA ASP A 9 -13.33 -6.82 11.22
C ASP A 9 -14.68 -7.36 10.73
N GLY A 10 -15.71 -6.50 10.63
CA GLY A 10 -17.01 -6.89 10.07
C GLY A 10 -16.92 -7.39 8.63
N VAL A 11 -16.06 -6.78 7.79
CA VAL A 11 -15.82 -7.27 6.42
C VAL A 11 -15.13 -8.63 6.43
N ARG A 12 -14.09 -8.82 7.26
CA ARG A 12 -13.43 -10.14 7.40
C ARG A 12 -14.39 -11.24 7.86
N ASP A 13 -15.26 -10.92 8.82
CA ASP A 13 -16.25 -11.86 9.34
C ASP A 13 -17.26 -12.26 8.25
N ILE A 14 -17.72 -11.30 7.45
CA ILE A 14 -18.62 -11.57 6.32
C ILE A 14 -17.91 -12.45 5.29
N LEU A 15 -16.67 -12.16 4.94
CA LEU A 15 -15.91 -12.95 3.96
C LEU A 15 -15.69 -14.39 4.45
N ALA A 16 -15.37 -14.56 5.73
CA ALA A 16 -15.12 -15.86 6.34
C ALA A 16 -16.38 -16.72 6.56
N SER A 17 -17.59 -16.12 6.53
CA SER A 17 -18.84 -16.78 6.91
C SER A 17 -19.88 -16.75 5.78
N PRO A 18 -19.92 -17.75 4.88
CA PRO A 18 -20.92 -17.79 3.80
C PRO A 18 -22.38 -17.70 4.27
N SER A 19 -22.65 -18.09 5.52
CA SER A 19 -23.99 -17.95 6.13
C SER A 19 -24.43 -16.49 6.27
N MET A 20 -23.48 -15.55 6.41
CA MET A 20 -23.74 -14.11 6.48
C MET A 20 -24.05 -13.50 5.10
N TRP A 21 -23.75 -14.19 4.01
CA TRP A 21 -23.98 -13.69 2.65
C TRP A 21 -25.47 -13.58 2.29
N ARG A 22 -26.36 -14.19 3.05
CA ARG A 22 -27.82 -14.19 2.75
C ARG A 22 -28.36 -12.78 2.50
N ASN A 23 -27.85 -11.80 3.24
CA ASN A 23 -28.30 -10.40 3.17
C ASN A 23 -27.52 -9.54 2.17
N LEU A 24 -26.52 -10.09 1.47
CA LEU A 24 -25.75 -9.36 0.48
C LEU A 24 -26.51 -9.28 -0.85
N PRO A 25 -26.26 -8.25 -1.68
CA PRO A 25 -26.75 -8.17 -3.04
C PRO A 25 -26.34 -9.40 -3.87
N ALA A 26 -27.15 -9.78 -4.85
CA ALA A 26 -26.93 -10.97 -5.66
C ALA A 26 -25.55 -10.94 -6.37
N GLN A 27 -25.18 -9.79 -6.92
CA GLN A 27 -23.90 -9.59 -7.59
C GLN A 27 -22.69 -9.80 -6.66
N VAL A 28 -22.82 -9.36 -5.39
CA VAL A 28 -21.76 -9.56 -4.39
C VAL A 28 -21.63 -11.04 -4.02
N LYS A 29 -22.76 -11.74 -3.87
CA LYS A 29 -22.75 -13.19 -3.62
C LYS A 29 -22.10 -13.97 -4.76
N GLU A 30 -22.45 -13.65 -5.98
CA GLU A 30 -21.85 -14.25 -7.17
C GLU A 30 -20.35 -14.02 -7.19
N TRP A 31 -19.92 -12.76 -7.00
CA TRP A 31 -18.52 -12.38 -6.99
C TRP A 31 -17.70 -13.11 -5.90
N LEU A 32 -18.25 -13.21 -4.68
CA LEU A 32 -17.60 -13.97 -3.59
C LEU A 32 -17.60 -15.47 -3.88
N GLY A 33 -18.65 -16.00 -4.50
CA GLY A 33 -18.70 -17.40 -4.95
C GLY A 33 -17.63 -17.71 -6.01
N LEU A 34 -17.45 -16.82 -6.99
CA LEU A 34 -16.39 -16.93 -7.99
C LEU A 34 -15.01 -16.88 -7.33
N GLN A 35 -14.80 -15.96 -6.39
CA GLN A 35 -13.53 -15.90 -5.64
C GLN A 35 -13.24 -17.20 -4.91
N GLN A 36 -14.24 -17.75 -4.19
CA GLN A 36 -14.08 -18.98 -3.43
C GLN A 36 -13.81 -20.20 -4.31
N ALA A 37 -14.40 -20.23 -5.51
CA ALA A 37 -14.18 -21.31 -6.47
C ALA A 37 -12.82 -21.21 -7.19
N PHE A 38 -12.37 -20.01 -7.47
CA PHE A 38 -11.13 -19.75 -8.22
C PHE A 38 -9.89 -19.71 -7.33
N SER A 39 -10.02 -19.24 -6.10
CA SER A 39 -8.94 -19.07 -5.13
C SER A 39 -9.44 -19.42 -3.72
N THR A 40 -9.25 -18.51 -2.79
CA THR A 40 -9.79 -18.61 -1.44
C THR A 40 -10.26 -17.24 -0.96
N LEU A 41 -10.97 -17.21 0.17
CA LEU A 41 -11.41 -15.97 0.79
C LEU A 41 -10.53 -15.61 1.98
N PRO A 42 -10.26 -14.30 2.20
CA PRO A 42 -9.58 -13.85 3.41
C PRO A 42 -10.29 -14.29 4.67
N SER A 43 -9.54 -14.73 5.66
CA SER A 43 -10.09 -15.13 6.96
C SER A 43 -9.46 -14.31 8.10
N PRO A 44 -10.16 -14.13 9.25
CA PRO A 44 -9.67 -13.29 10.35
C PRO A 44 -8.31 -13.70 10.94
N GLY A 45 -8.00 -15.00 10.88
CA GLY A 45 -6.80 -15.58 11.51
C GLY A 45 -5.60 -15.73 10.58
N GLN A 46 -5.75 -15.41 9.29
CA GLN A 46 -4.73 -15.69 8.28
C GLN A 46 -4.66 -14.59 7.23
N LEU A 47 -3.44 -14.19 6.86
CA LEU A 47 -3.22 -13.25 5.79
C LEU A 47 -3.22 -14.00 4.44
N LEU A 48 -4.23 -13.75 3.65
CA LEU A 48 -4.25 -14.22 2.26
C LEU A 48 -3.29 -13.37 1.42
N VAL A 49 -2.42 -14.04 0.70
CA VAL A 49 -1.52 -13.44 -0.29
C VAL A 49 -1.73 -14.18 -1.61
N GLU A 50 -2.20 -13.47 -2.61
CA GLU A 50 -2.34 -14.02 -3.97
C GLU A 50 -1.24 -13.53 -4.88
N GLN A 51 -0.73 -14.42 -5.71
CA GLN A 51 0.30 -14.12 -6.69
C GLN A 51 -0.09 -14.63 -8.07
N PHE A 52 -0.04 -13.78 -9.07
CA PHE A 52 -0.40 -14.11 -10.45
C PHE A 52 0.43 -13.31 -11.47
N PRO A 53 0.63 -13.85 -12.67
CA PRO A 53 1.19 -13.09 -13.78
C PRO A 53 0.14 -12.11 -14.31
N PHE A 54 0.56 -10.88 -14.56
CA PHE A 54 -0.27 -9.89 -15.24
C PHE A 54 0.61 -9.09 -16.19
N ARG A 55 0.30 -9.19 -17.52
CA ARG A 55 1.16 -8.67 -18.59
C ARG A 55 2.58 -9.27 -18.50
N GLN A 56 3.60 -8.43 -18.36
CA GLN A 56 5.01 -8.86 -18.32
C GLN A 56 5.60 -8.90 -16.89
N THR A 57 4.76 -8.82 -15.88
CA THR A 57 5.15 -8.75 -14.47
C THR A 57 4.37 -9.74 -13.62
N HIS A 58 4.82 -9.95 -12.40
CA HIS A 58 4.09 -10.71 -11.38
C HIS A 58 3.52 -9.75 -10.35
N TYR A 59 2.22 -9.88 -10.08
CA TYR A 59 1.55 -9.16 -9.01
C TYR A 59 1.45 -10.04 -7.79
N THR A 60 1.73 -9.45 -6.63
CA THR A 60 1.51 -10.05 -5.32
C THR A 60 0.58 -9.15 -4.53
N LEU A 61 -0.59 -9.67 -4.15
CA LEU A 61 -1.62 -8.95 -3.40
C LEU A 61 -1.68 -9.49 -1.98
N PHE A 62 -1.71 -8.57 -1.02
CA PHE A 62 -1.83 -8.84 0.41
C PHE A 62 -3.16 -8.27 0.90
N TYR A 63 -4.09 -9.11 1.34
CA TYR A 63 -5.41 -8.72 1.81
C TYR A 63 -5.39 -8.40 3.31
N THR A 64 -4.88 -7.24 3.66
CA THR A 64 -4.57 -6.84 5.05
C THR A 64 -5.76 -6.30 5.81
N PHE A 65 -6.66 -5.53 5.18
CA PHE A 65 -7.79 -4.81 5.77
C PHE A 65 -7.40 -3.86 6.92
N ASP A 66 -6.19 -3.32 6.89
CA ASP A 66 -5.66 -2.47 7.97
C ASP A 66 -5.59 -0.98 7.62
N GLY A 67 -6.21 -0.58 6.50
CA GLY A 67 -6.33 0.81 6.08
C GLY A 67 -5.11 1.32 5.30
N ARG A 68 -5.35 2.32 4.46
CA ARG A 68 -4.38 2.82 3.47
C ARG A 68 -3.04 3.25 4.09
N LYS A 69 -3.03 3.93 5.25
CA LYS A 69 -1.78 4.39 5.87
C LYS A 69 -0.89 3.24 6.34
N ALA A 70 -1.46 2.25 7.04
CA ALA A 70 -0.71 1.07 7.47
C ALA A 70 -0.21 0.27 6.26
N ASN A 71 -1.06 0.09 5.25
CA ASN A 71 -0.70 -0.59 4.02
C ASN A 71 0.39 0.14 3.24
N GLN A 72 0.40 1.47 3.26
CA GLN A 72 1.44 2.25 2.61
C GLN A 72 2.80 2.06 3.28
N THR A 73 2.85 2.14 4.61
CA THR A 73 4.07 1.88 5.36
C THR A 73 4.56 0.45 5.14
N LEU A 74 3.66 -0.52 5.22
CA LEU A 74 3.97 -1.93 4.95
C LEU A 74 4.52 -2.12 3.53
N GLY A 75 3.89 -1.51 2.53
CA GLY A 75 4.30 -1.60 1.14
C GLY A 75 5.73 -1.11 0.90
N MET A 76 6.08 0.01 1.52
CA MET A 76 7.44 0.56 1.42
C MET A 76 8.47 -0.36 2.09
N LEU A 77 8.16 -0.91 3.26
CA LEU A 77 9.07 -1.81 3.98
C LEU A 77 9.22 -3.16 3.25
N ILE A 78 8.11 -3.73 2.79
CA ILE A 78 8.14 -4.99 2.03
C ILE A 78 8.90 -4.82 0.72
N THR A 79 8.67 -3.75 -0.05
CA THR A 79 9.40 -3.53 -1.31
C THR A 79 10.91 -3.43 -1.09
N ARG A 80 11.35 -2.75 -0.02
CA ARG A 80 12.78 -2.69 0.34
C ARG A 80 13.35 -4.09 0.67
N ARG A 81 12.62 -4.92 1.40
CA ARG A 81 13.02 -6.33 1.65
C ARG A 81 13.05 -7.15 0.37
N MET A 82 12.04 -6.98 -0.50
CA MET A 82 12.01 -7.64 -1.82
C MET A 82 13.22 -7.26 -2.67
N GLU A 83 13.65 -5.99 -2.65
CA GLU A 83 14.87 -5.55 -3.32
C GLU A 83 16.12 -6.28 -2.78
N LYS A 84 16.27 -6.32 -1.45
CA LYS A 84 17.38 -7.04 -0.80
C LYS A 84 17.39 -8.55 -1.13
N MET A 85 16.22 -9.14 -1.37
CA MET A 85 16.07 -10.55 -1.76
C MET A 85 16.21 -10.80 -3.27
N GLY A 86 16.43 -9.76 -4.08
CA GLY A 86 16.55 -9.89 -5.53
C GLY A 86 15.24 -10.15 -6.27
N ILE A 87 14.08 -9.86 -5.65
CA ILE A 87 12.75 -10.05 -6.26
C ILE A 87 12.47 -8.99 -7.30
N LYS A 88 13.14 -7.83 -7.23
CA LYS A 88 13.04 -6.69 -8.16
C LYS A 88 11.61 -6.13 -8.24
N PRO A 89 11.08 -5.54 -7.15
CA PRO A 89 9.80 -4.84 -7.18
C PRO A 89 9.89 -3.64 -8.13
N LEU A 90 8.81 -3.37 -8.85
CA LEU A 90 8.71 -2.28 -9.83
C LEU A 90 7.84 -1.14 -9.30
N SER A 91 6.72 -1.50 -8.68
CA SER A 91 5.78 -0.54 -8.09
C SER A 91 4.94 -1.22 -7.02
N PHE A 92 4.33 -0.43 -6.15
CA PHE A 92 3.27 -0.89 -5.27
C PHE A 92 2.11 0.11 -5.25
N SER A 93 0.93 -0.39 -4.95
CA SER A 93 -0.27 0.40 -4.74
C SER A 93 -1.01 -0.09 -3.51
N VAL A 94 -1.74 0.81 -2.86
CA VAL A 94 -2.43 0.52 -1.60
C VAL A 94 -3.87 0.99 -1.66
N THR A 95 -4.76 0.16 -1.13
CA THR A 95 -6.13 0.50 -0.81
C THR A 95 -6.33 0.41 0.71
N ASP A 96 -7.53 0.71 1.20
CA ASP A 96 -7.87 0.45 2.60
C ASP A 96 -7.89 -1.04 2.94
N TYR A 97 -8.10 -1.91 1.95
CA TYR A 97 -8.31 -3.34 2.11
C TYR A 97 -7.07 -4.19 1.81
N GLY A 98 -6.11 -3.64 1.10
CA GLY A 98 -4.95 -4.41 0.69
C GLY A 98 -3.82 -3.60 0.08
N LEU A 99 -2.75 -4.32 -0.17
CA LEU A 99 -1.53 -3.86 -0.80
C LEU A 99 -1.24 -4.74 -2.00
N SER A 100 -0.96 -4.14 -3.16
CA SER A 100 -0.46 -4.85 -4.34
C SER A 100 0.96 -4.43 -4.67
N ILE A 101 1.81 -5.37 -5.02
CA ILE A 101 3.18 -5.14 -5.46
C ILE A 101 3.36 -5.81 -6.80
N SER A 102 3.82 -5.06 -7.81
CA SER A 102 4.29 -5.63 -9.06
C SER A 102 5.80 -5.83 -9.02
N ALA A 103 6.29 -6.97 -9.49
CA ALA A 103 7.69 -7.33 -9.48
C ALA A 103 8.08 -8.14 -10.73
N VAL A 104 9.38 -8.19 -11.02
CA VAL A 104 9.92 -9.02 -12.10
C VAL A 104 9.86 -10.50 -11.74
N ASN A 105 10.20 -10.84 -10.50
CA ASN A 105 10.26 -12.21 -10.01
C ASN A 105 9.11 -12.51 -9.04
N ARG A 106 8.71 -13.77 -8.99
CA ARG A 106 7.75 -14.30 -8.02
C ARG A 106 8.38 -14.40 -6.63
N ILE A 107 7.52 -14.36 -5.62
CA ILE A 107 7.88 -14.61 -4.22
C ILE A 107 7.63 -16.09 -3.92
N SER A 108 8.57 -16.76 -3.24
CA SER A 108 8.37 -18.08 -2.67
C SER A 108 7.75 -17.99 -1.26
N GLU A 109 7.18 -19.09 -0.76
CA GLU A 109 6.64 -19.16 0.62
C GLU A 109 7.68 -18.82 1.68
N ALA A 110 8.92 -19.29 1.51
CA ALA A 110 10.02 -18.98 2.42
C ALA A 110 10.35 -17.47 2.43
N GLN A 111 10.37 -16.85 1.25
CA GLN A 111 10.56 -15.40 1.13
C GLN A 111 9.39 -14.63 1.74
N LEU A 112 8.14 -15.08 1.53
CA LEU A 112 6.96 -14.46 2.13
C LEU A 112 7.04 -14.46 3.66
N THR A 113 7.42 -15.58 4.26
CA THR A 113 7.62 -15.67 5.73
C THR A 113 8.64 -14.66 6.23
N THR A 114 9.76 -14.49 5.50
CA THR A 114 10.79 -13.51 5.84
C THR A 114 10.31 -12.06 5.70
N LEU A 115 9.46 -11.78 4.69
CA LEU A 115 8.90 -10.43 4.49
C LEU A 115 8.05 -9.94 5.66
N PHE A 116 7.40 -10.86 6.39
CA PHE A 116 6.49 -10.54 7.51
C PHE A 116 7.12 -10.74 8.90
N GLN A 117 8.44 -10.86 9.00
CA GLN A 117 9.09 -10.92 10.29
C GLN A 117 8.97 -9.58 11.04
N PRO A 118 8.69 -9.61 12.37
CA PRO A 118 8.43 -8.40 13.17
C PRO A 118 9.59 -7.41 13.24
N ASP A 119 10.83 -7.84 13.00
CA ASP A 119 12.03 -7.01 12.94
C ASP A 119 11.96 -5.89 11.87
N ILE A 120 11.00 -5.98 10.94
CA ILE A 120 10.72 -4.92 9.96
C ILE A 120 10.37 -3.57 10.60
N LEU A 121 9.91 -3.56 11.85
CA LEU A 121 9.60 -2.34 12.62
C LEU A 121 10.77 -1.80 13.43
N GLY A 122 11.90 -2.52 13.48
CA GLY A 122 13.12 -2.05 14.14
C GLY A 122 13.96 -1.16 13.22
N ASP A 123 15.23 -1.48 13.12
CA ASP A 123 16.23 -0.70 12.38
C ASP A 123 15.83 -0.41 10.92
N GLU A 124 15.08 -1.32 10.29
CA GLU A 124 14.63 -1.11 8.91
C GLU A 124 13.63 0.04 8.76
N LEU A 125 12.73 0.21 9.72
CA LEU A 125 11.78 1.34 9.72
C LEU A 125 12.53 2.65 9.97
N GLU A 126 13.43 2.69 10.95
CA GLU A 126 14.23 3.87 11.26
C GLU A 126 15.11 4.28 10.08
N ASP A 127 15.85 3.34 9.51
CA ASP A 127 16.67 3.55 8.34
C ASP A 127 15.86 4.07 7.14
N TRP A 128 14.68 3.49 6.94
CA TRP A 128 13.79 3.92 5.88
C TRP A 128 13.26 5.33 6.15
N MET A 129 12.83 5.63 7.37
CA MET A 129 12.35 6.96 7.75
C MET A 129 13.41 8.03 7.51
N LEU A 130 14.67 7.74 7.85
CA LEU A 130 15.79 8.68 7.64
C LEU A 130 16.05 8.99 6.16
N GLN A 131 15.76 8.06 5.27
CA GLN A 131 15.99 8.20 3.82
C GLN A 131 14.72 8.64 3.06
N ALA A 132 13.56 8.58 3.68
CA ALA A 132 12.29 8.78 3.00
C ALA A 132 12.05 10.25 2.62
N PRO A 133 11.60 10.53 1.38
CA PRO A 133 11.25 11.88 0.94
C PRO A 133 10.16 12.54 1.80
N MET A 134 9.37 11.73 2.51
CA MET A 134 8.31 12.23 3.40
C MET A 134 8.87 12.99 4.60
N LEU A 135 10.00 12.57 5.17
CA LEU A 135 10.66 13.32 6.26
C LEU A 135 11.13 14.69 5.80
N LYS A 136 11.71 14.78 4.60
CA LYS A 136 12.06 16.09 4.01
C LYS A 136 10.82 16.97 3.87
N ARG A 137 9.66 16.38 3.52
CA ARG A 137 8.40 17.13 3.42
C ARG A 137 7.91 17.63 4.78
N SER A 138 7.91 16.78 5.82
CA SER A 138 7.57 17.20 7.19
C SER A 138 8.57 18.22 7.72
N PHE A 139 9.87 18.01 7.48
CA PHE A 139 10.90 18.95 7.88
C PHE A 139 10.72 20.35 7.24
N ARG A 140 10.27 20.45 5.98
CA ARG A 140 9.95 21.74 5.36
C ARG A 140 8.88 22.51 6.13
N GLN A 141 7.85 21.83 6.61
CA GLN A 141 6.80 22.47 7.43
C GLN A 141 7.38 22.93 8.77
N VAL A 142 8.13 22.07 9.43
CA VAL A 142 8.80 22.38 10.70
C VAL A 142 9.77 23.54 10.54
N ALA A 143 10.57 23.56 9.47
CA ALA A 143 11.54 24.63 9.17
C ALA A 143 10.87 26.00 8.93
N VAL A 144 9.69 26.00 8.30
CA VAL A 144 8.90 27.23 8.11
C VAL A 144 8.30 27.70 9.42
N VAL A 145 7.69 26.80 10.21
CA VAL A 145 7.06 27.16 11.49
C VAL A 145 8.09 27.63 12.51
N SER A 146 9.28 27.04 12.53
CA SER A 146 10.37 27.46 13.41
C SER A 146 11.08 28.74 12.98
N GLY A 147 10.75 29.30 11.81
CA GLY A 147 11.42 30.47 11.26
C GLY A 147 12.83 30.19 10.68
N LEU A 148 13.23 28.92 10.57
CA LEU A 148 14.50 28.52 9.99
C LEU A 148 14.58 28.87 8.49
N THR A 149 13.44 28.84 7.82
CA THR A 149 13.29 29.28 6.43
C THR A 149 12.11 30.20 6.28
N GLU A 150 12.37 31.41 5.79
CA GLU A 150 11.31 32.40 5.53
C GLU A 150 10.69 32.17 4.14
N GLN A 151 9.36 32.09 4.11
CA GLN A 151 8.59 32.09 2.84
C GLN A 151 8.44 33.48 2.26
N ARG A 152 8.44 34.52 3.11
CA ARG A 152 8.25 35.93 2.73
C ARG A 152 9.35 36.77 3.35
N TYR A 153 10.07 37.52 2.52
CA TYR A 153 11.04 38.50 2.96
C TYR A 153 10.78 39.83 2.25
N HIS A 154 10.47 40.89 3.01
CA HIS A 154 10.34 42.28 2.55
C HIS A 154 9.89 42.43 1.08
N ALA A 155 8.61 42.15 0.79
CA ALA A 155 8.00 42.27 -0.54
C ALA A 155 8.46 41.27 -1.64
N ALA A 156 9.43 40.41 -1.37
CA ALA A 156 9.82 39.31 -2.28
C ALA A 156 9.34 37.95 -1.74
N GLN A 157 8.55 37.25 -2.51
CA GLN A 157 8.11 35.89 -2.18
C GLN A 157 9.07 34.89 -2.84
N LYS A 158 9.75 34.05 -2.01
CA LYS A 158 10.57 32.96 -2.55
C LYS A 158 9.66 31.95 -3.27
N THR A 159 10.10 31.46 -4.40
CA THR A 159 9.37 30.39 -5.10
C THR A 159 9.41 29.10 -4.28
N MET A 160 8.37 28.28 -4.42
CA MET A 160 8.31 26.97 -3.74
C MET A 160 9.57 26.11 -4.02
N LYS A 161 10.15 26.21 -5.22
CA LYS A 161 11.41 25.52 -5.57
C LYS A 161 12.60 26.00 -4.74
N GLN A 162 12.72 27.31 -4.48
CA GLN A 162 13.80 27.87 -3.67
C GLN A 162 13.67 27.49 -2.19
N VAL A 163 12.47 27.51 -1.65
CA VAL A 163 12.19 27.05 -0.27
C VAL A 163 12.50 25.55 -0.13
N THR A 164 12.06 24.76 -1.09
CA THR A 164 12.33 23.32 -1.11
C THR A 164 13.82 23.01 -1.13
N PHE A 165 14.57 23.63 -2.04
CA PHE A 165 16.00 23.40 -2.15
C PHE A 165 16.77 23.79 -0.88
N SER A 166 16.46 24.95 -0.30
CA SER A 166 17.11 25.42 0.93
C SER A 166 16.82 24.51 2.12
N THR A 167 15.55 24.09 2.28
CA THR A 167 15.16 23.21 3.40
C THR A 167 15.71 21.81 3.26
N ASP A 168 15.78 21.28 2.04
CA ASP A 168 16.34 19.95 1.79
C ASP A 168 17.85 19.91 2.10
N LEU A 169 18.58 20.97 1.74
CA LEU A 169 19.99 21.11 2.08
C LEU A 169 20.22 21.19 3.60
N ILE A 170 19.42 22.00 4.31
CA ILE A 170 19.49 22.08 5.77
C ILE A 170 19.15 20.72 6.41
N TYR A 171 18.11 20.03 5.92
CA TYR A 171 17.77 18.69 6.40
C TYR A 171 18.94 17.71 6.25
N ASP A 172 19.55 17.65 5.09
CA ASP A 172 20.67 16.74 4.80
C ASP A 172 21.90 17.10 5.67
N THR A 173 22.18 18.38 5.86
CA THR A 173 23.27 18.85 6.73
C THR A 173 23.02 18.49 8.21
N LEU A 174 21.82 18.75 8.73
CA LEU A 174 21.49 18.41 10.11
C LEU A 174 21.54 16.90 10.33
N ARG A 175 21.01 16.11 9.39
CA ARG A 175 21.05 14.65 9.47
C ARG A 175 22.48 14.11 9.57
N GLU A 176 23.42 14.72 8.84
CA GLU A 176 24.81 14.28 8.79
C GLU A 176 25.62 14.74 10.02
N HIS A 177 25.39 15.96 10.48
CA HIS A 177 26.25 16.60 11.50
C HIS A 177 25.60 16.72 12.87
N ASP A 178 24.26 16.72 12.96
CA ASP A 178 23.50 16.80 14.24
C ASP A 178 22.19 15.98 14.13
N PRO A 179 22.29 14.64 14.09
CA PRO A 179 21.13 13.76 13.89
C PRO A 179 20.07 13.86 14.99
N ASP A 180 20.43 14.35 16.19
CA ASP A 180 19.55 14.55 17.33
C ASP A 180 18.94 15.94 17.41
N HIS A 181 19.16 16.77 16.41
CA HIS A 181 18.63 18.14 16.35
C HIS A 181 17.12 18.17 16.55
N ILE A 182 16.63 19.09 17.40
CA ILE A 182 15.23 19.18 17.79
C ILE A 182 14.28 19.24 16.59
N LEU A 183 14.62 19.95 15.53
CA LEU A 183 13.77 20.07 14.33
C LEU A 183 13.66 18.75 13.57
N LEU A 184 14.70 17.91 13.59
CA LEU A 184 14.63 16.56 13.02
C LEU A 184 13.72 15.67 13.87
N THR A 185 13.82 15.76 15.20
CA THR A 185 12.96 15.03 16.13
C THR A 185 11.50 15.41 15.97
N VAL A 186 11.19 16.70 15.86
CA VAL A 186 9.83 17.19 15.61
C VAL A 186 9.32 16.73 14.24
N ALA A 187 10.15 16.83 13.19
CA ALA A 187 9.76 16.36 11.86
C ALA A 187 9.47 14.86 11.79
N ARG A 188 10.22 14.03 12.55
CA ARG A 188 9.95 12.60 12.71
C ARG A 188 8.62 12.37 13.41
N ALA A 189 8.38 13.02 14.54
CA ALA A 189 7.16 12.87 15.31
C ALA A 189 5.91 13.29 14.50
N ASP A 190 6.00 14.35 13.70
CA ASP A 190 4.93 14.78 12.80
C ASP A 190 4.70 13.78 11.66
N ALA A 191 5.78 13.27 11.04
CA ALA A 191 5.67 12.25 10.02
C ALA A 191 5.01 10.96 10.55
N GLU A 192 5.38 10.52 11.74
CA GLU A 192 4.78 9.35 12.40
C GLU A 192 3.29 9.54 12.64
N ARG A 193 2.87 10.70 13.08
CA ARG A 193 1.45 10.99 13.38
C ARG A 193 0.60 11.14 12.12
N GLU A 194 1.11 11.86 11.13
CA GLU A 194 0.31 12.23 9.96
C GLU A 194 0.36 11.20 8.84
N LEU A 195 1.51 10.57 8.62
CA LEU A 195 1.78 9.77 7.44
C LEU A 195 1.85 8.28 7.72
N LEU A 196 2.20 7.86 8.94
CA LEU A 196 2.37 6.47 9.32
C LEU A 196 1.32 6.06 10.35
N ASP A 197 0.81 4.85 10.22
CA ASP A 197 0.01 4.20 11.25
C ASP A 197 0.81 3.02 11.83
N ILE A 198 1.90 3.35 12.53
CA ILE A 198 2.86 2.37 13.05
C ILE A 198 2.19 1.42 14.04
N LYS A 199 1.27 1.93 14.88
CA LYS A 199 0.54 1.09 15.83
C LYS A 199 -0.32 0.03 15.12
N ARG A 200 -1.02 0.42 14.06
CA ARG A 200 -1.84 -0.50 13.28
C ARG A 200 -0.98 -1.48 12.52
N LEU A 201 0.14 -1.02 11.96
CA LEU A 201 1.12 -1.88 11.30
C LEU A 201 1.73 -2.91 12.27
N ALA A 202 2.11 -2.50 13.50
CA ALA A 202 2.59 -3.42 14.52
C ALA A 202 1.55 -4.48 14.86
N ASN A 203 0.29 -4.09 15.05
CA ASN A 203 -0.81 -5.02 15.29
C ASN A 203 -1.03 -5.98 14.11
N LEU A 204 -0.90 -5.50 12.87
CA LEU A 204 -0.98 -6.32 11.67
C LEU A 204 0.12 -7.39 11.66
N LEU A 205 1.37 -7.00 11.90
CA LEU A 205 2.49 -7.93 11.90
C LEU A 205 2.35 -8.99 13.01
N ILE A 206 1.99 -8.57 14.23
CA ILE A 206 1.74 -9.50 15.35
C ILE A 206 0.60 -10.49 15.02
N ARG A 207 -0.45 -10.00 14.37
CA ARG A 207 -1.61 -10.82 13.97
C ARG A 207 -1.22 -11.90 12.97
N TYR A 208 -0.37 -11.58 12.00
CA TYR A 208 -0.12 -12.41 10.83
C TYR A 208 1.26 -13.07 10.79
N VAL A 209 2.14 -12.84 11.76
CA VAL A 209 3.44 -13.53 11.83
C VAL A 209 3.21 -15.05 11.85
N GLY A 210 3.81 -15.75 10.90
CA GLY A 210 3.66 -17.21 10.74
C GLY A 210 2.25 -17.66 10.31
N LYS A 211 1.36 -16.74 9.92
CA LYS A 211 -0.02 -17.03 9.52
C LYS A 211 -0.32 -16.45 8.13
N THR A 212 0.60 -16.59 7.23
CA THR A 212 0.45 -16.16 5.84
C THR A 212 0.17 -17.36 4.95
N THR A 213 -0.75 -17.21 4.00
CA THR A 213 -1.03 -18.22 2.96
C THR A 213 -0.74 -17.62 1.60
N LEU A 214 0.19 -18.22 0.87
CA LEU A 214 0.48 -17.85 -0.51
C LEU A 214 -0.33 -18.73 -1.47
N VAL A 215 -1.13 -18.09 -2.31
CA VAL A 215 -1.88 -18.74 -3.39
C VAL A 215 -1.30 -18.29 -4.72
N ASN A 216 -0.73 -19.23 -5.47
CA ASN A 216 -0.23 -18.98 -6.81
C ASN A 216 -1.34 -19.24 -7.82
N LEU A 217 -1.72 -18.21 -8.57
CA LEU A 217 -2.77 -18.25 -9.57
C LEU A 217 -2.16 -18.07 -10.97
N GLU A 218 -2.85 -18.59 -11.97
CA GLU A 218 -2.47 -18.39 -13.38
C GLU A 218 -3.05 -17.11 -13.97
N LYS A 219 -4.14 -16.61 -13.37
CA LYS A 219 -4.86 -15.39 -13.79
C LYS A 219 -5.25 -14.56 -12.57
N VAL A 220 -5.70 -13.34 -12.84
CA VAL A 220 -6.19 -12.40 -11.83
C VAL A 220 -7.46 -12.97 -11.17
N SER A 221 -7.49 -13.01 -9.84
CA SER A 221 -8.69 -13.45 -9.08
C SER A 221 -9.78 -12.38 -9.09
N PRO A 222 -11.06 -12.76 -8.89
CA PRO A 222 -12.15 -11.79 -8.80
C PRO A 222 -11.91 -10.67 -7.78
N MET A 223 -11.36 -10.96 -6.60
CA MET A 223 -11.05 -9.94 -5.59
C MET A 223 -9.85 -9.07 -5.97
N ALA A 224 -8.93 -9.58 -6.77
CA ALA A 224 -7.78 -8.85 -7.23
C ALA A 224 -8.10 -7.84 -8.35
N ILE A 225 -9.11 -8.11 -9.17
CA ILE A 225 -9.48 -7.28 -10.32
C ILE A 225 -9.64 -5.80 -9.95
N PRO A 226 -10.47 -5.41 -8.94
CA PRO A 226 -10.62 -4.01 -8.57
C PRO A 226 -9.29 -3.35 -8.17
N ILE A 227 -8.44 -4.06 -7.44
CA ILE A 227 -7.16 -3.54 -6.94
C ILE A 227 -6.18 -3.30 -8.11
N VAL A 228 -6.10 -4.25 -9.04
CA VAL A 228 -5.24 -4.13 -10.23
C VAL A 228 -5.69 -3.00 -11.15
N LEU A 229 -7.00 -2.79 -11.28
CA LEU A 229 -7.55 -1.72 -12.11
C LEU A 229 -7.46 -0.35 -11.44
N ASP A 230 -7.56 -0.27 -10.12
CA ASP A 230 -7.42 0.98 -9.36
C ASP A 230 -6.00 1.57 -9.52
N VAL A 231 -4.97 0.71 -9.52
CA VAL A 231 -3.59 1.09 -9.88
C VAL A 231 -3.51 1.82 -11.22
N ARG A 232 -4.30 1.38 -12.20
CA ARG A 232 -4.34 1.95 -13.55
C ARG A 232 -5.14 3.24 -13.58
N SER A 233 -6.23 3.33 -12.85
CA SER A 233 -7.05 4.54 -12.79
C SER A 233 -6.27 5.72 -12.17
N GLU A 234 -5.41 5.47 -11.19
CA GLU A 234 -4.52 6.49 -10.62
C GLU A 234 -3.47 7.01 -11.63
N GLN A 235 -3.16 6.24 -12.67
CA GLN A 235 -2.26 6.65 -13.77
C GLN A 235 -2.98 7.50 -14.83
N ILE A 236 -4.32 7.48 -14.89
CA ILE A 236 -5.10 8.28 -15.83
C ILE A 236 -5.14 9.73 -15.33
N LYS A 237 -4.28 10.57 -15.91
CA LYS A 237 -4.22 12.00 -15.58
C LYS A 237 -5.04 12.80 -16.58
N GLY A 238 -6.16 13.38 -16.13
CA GLY A 238 -6.95 14.31 -16.94
C GLY A 238 -8.45 14.23 -16.70
N ALA A 239 -9.17 15.30 -17.05
CA ALA A 239 -10.62 15.41 -16.91
C ALA A 239 -11.34 15.53 -18.29
N GLY A 240 -10.74 15.06 -19.35
CA GLY A 240 -11.29 15.18 -20.71
C GLY A 240 -11.97 13.90 -21.23
N ALA A 241 -12.53 13.96 -22.45
CA ALA A 241 -13.17 12.83 -23.13
C ALA A 241 -12.26 11.60 -23.22
N HIS A 242 -10.95 11.77 -23.33
CA HIS A 242 -9.97 10.68 -23.34
C HIS A 242 -9.94 9.93 -22.00
N ALA A 243 -9.98 10.64 -20.86
CA ALA A 243 -9.99 10.03 -19.54
C ALA A 243 -11.29 9.24 -19.29
N MET A 244 -12.44 9.72 -19.78
CA MET A 244 -13.71 9.00 -19.74
C MET A 244 -13.67 7.71 -20.57
N LEU A 245 -13.05 7.78 -21.75
CA LEU A 245 -12.91 6.60 -22.63
C LEU A 245 -11.98 5.55 -21.99
N GLU A 246 -10.88 5.98 -21.38
CA GLU A 246 -9.98 5.08 -20.67
C GLU A 246 -10.65 4.44 -19.44
N GLN A 247 -11.46 5.19 -18.69
CA GLN A 247 -12.27 4.63 -17.61
C GLN A 247 -13.26 3.58 -18.11
N ALA A 248 -13.97 3.85 -19.22
CA ALA A 248 -14.89 2.88 -19.82
C ALA A 248 -14.15 1.61 -20.27
N ASN A 249 -12.94 1.74 -20.80
CA ASN A 249 -12.10 0.61 -21.16
C ASN A 249 -11.66 -0.22 -19.95
N LEU A 250 -11.42 0.40 -18.79
CA LEU A 250 -11.11 -0.31 -17.53
C LEU A 250 -12.29 -1.16 -17.07
N TYR A 251 -13.52 -0.66 -17.15
CA TYR A 251 -14.71 -1.44 -16.81
C TYR A 251 -14.90 -2.63 -17.77
N ALA A 252 -14.74 -2.44 -19.07
CA ALA A 252 -14.80 -3.52 -20.04
C ALA A 252 -13.70 -4.58 -19.81
N GLU A 253 -12.49 -4.16 -19.43
CA GLU A 253 -11.40 -5.06 -19.05
C GLU A 253 -11.74 -5.85 -17.78
N ALA A 254 -12.38 -5.22 -16.77
CA ALA A 254 -12.84 -5.90 -15.55
C ALA A 254 -13.87 -6.99 -15.87
N GLU A 255 -14.87 -6.69 -16.69
CA GLU A 255 -15.88 -7.67 -17.10
C GLU A 255 -15.25 -8.83 -17.89
N SER A 256 -14.35 -8.53 -18.82
CA SER A 256 -13.61 -9.55 -19.56
C SER A 256 -12.82 -10.49 -18.66
N MET A 257 -12.14 -9.95 -17.62
CA MET A 257 -11.42 -10.76 -16.64
C MET A 257 -12.36 -11.66 -15.82
N LEU A 258 -13.54 -11.15 -15.43
CA LEU A 258 -14.54 -11.94 -14.72
C LEU A 258 -15.13 -13.05 -15.61
N ASP A 259 -15.37 -12.77 -16.88
CA ASP A 259 -15.86 -13.76 -17.83
C ASP A 259 -14.82 -14.87 -18.09
N GLU A 260 -13.53 -14.52 -18.12
CA GLU A 260 -12.47 -15.52 -18.19
C GLU A 260 -12.46 -16.43 -16.96
N VAL A 261 -12.68 -15.90 -15.77
CA VAL A 261 -12.78 -16.71 -14.53
C VAL A 261 -14.01 -17.61 -14.58
N ARG A 262 -15.18 -17.09 -15.04
CA ARG A 262 -16.39 -17.90 -15.22
C ARG A 262 -16.17 -19.05 -16.19
N ALA A 263 -15.48 -18.79 -17.30
CA ALA A 263 -15.17 -19.81 -18.30
C ALA A 263 -14.23 -20.90 -17.78
N LEU A 264 -13.33 -20.58 -16.84
CA LEU A 264 -12.44 -21.58 -16.24
C LEU A 264 -13.11 -22.44 -15.18
N LEU A 265 -14.26 -22.00 -14.63
CA LEU A 265 -15.00 -22.71 -13.61
C LEU A 265 -16.21 -23.50 -14.18
N SER A 266 -16.55 -23.28 -15.47
CA SER A 266 -17.60 -24.01 -16.20
C SER A 266 -17.05 -25.31 -16.80
#